data_a534207528e37079810f2f9d7211e119
#
_entry.id   a534207528e37079810f2f9d7211e119
#
_cell.length_a   1.000
_cell.length_b   1.000
_cell.length_c   1.000
_cell.angle_alpha   90.00
_cell.angle_beta   90.00
_cell.angle_gamma   90.00
#
_symmetry.space_group_name_H-M   'P 1'
#
loop_
_entity.id
_entity.type
_entity.pdbx_description
1 polymer ?
#
loop_
_entity_poly.entity_id
_entity_poly.type
_entity_poly.pdbx_seq_one_letter_code
_entity_poly.pdbx_strand_id
1 'polypeptide(L)'
;MPVFFVILLILAIKIAIMPQADLGYKSIFRYNPAHLNINTILYATGEALFSLSVFGSSMIVAGSKLDDDQSMVNLSVESLVFDTLVGIIASLMIIPALSVFRIENAGGASLLFVALPTIFSNVIFGRVLAIFFYFSVVFAGIIALVDMFNGMLGSLIIKSRRLSKKAILLILGLAIFMLGLNLETIDDFTHYMNIMLLHIIPIGASIGAITWFYILDK
;
A
#
# COMPACT_ATOMS: atom_id res chain seq x y z
N MET A 1 -3.06 -10.43 9.84
CA MET A 1 -1.78 -9.68 9.77
C MET A 1 -0.55 -10.47 10.25
N PRO A 2 -0.51 -11.18 11.41
CA PRO A 2 0.72 -11.86 11.86
C PRO A 2 1.23 -12.94 10.88
N VAL A 3 0.33 -13.68 10.24
CA VAL A 3 0.70 -14.73 9.26
C VAL A 3 1.48 -14.14 8.07
N PHE A 4 1.00 -13.02 7.52
CA PHE A 4 1.67 -12.31 6.43
C PHE A 4 3.10 -11.88 6.81
N PHE A 5 3.26 -11.31 8.00
CA PHE A 5 4.56 -10.88 8.52
C PHE A 5 5.53 -12.05 8.70
N VAL A 6 5.06 -13.18 9.25
CA VAL A 6 5.86 -14.40 9.42
C VAL A 6 6.30 -14.95 8.06
N ILE A 7 5.43 -14.95 7.05
CA ILE A 7 5.79 -15.39 5.71
C ILE A 7 6.88 -14.49 5.11
N LEU A 8 6.76 -13.17 5.24
CA LEU A 8 7.79 -12.24 4.77
C LEU A 8 9.13 -12.49 5.44
N LEU A 9 9.16 -12.72 6.76
CA LEU A 9 10.39 -13.04 7.49
C LEU A 9 11.02 -14.34 7.00
N ILE A 10 10.23 -15.40 6.84
CA ILE A 10 10.71 -16.69 6.33
C ILE A 10 11.34 -16.52 4.95
N LEU A 11 10.69 -15.78 4.06
CA LEU A 11 11.21 -15.51 2.72
C LEU A 11 12.47 -14.66 2.76
N ALA A 12 12.50 -13.60 3.58
CA ALA A 12 13.68 -12.74 3.74
C ALA A 12 14.90 -13.55 4.18
N ILE A 13 14.76 -14.42 5.20
CA ILE A 13 15.83 -15.30 5.67
C ILE A 13 16.27 -16.27 4.58
N LYS A 14 15.32 -16.88 3.85
CA LYS A 14 15.65 -17.81 2.77
C LYS A 14 16.43 -17.15 1.64
N ILE A 15 16.03 -15.96 1.23
CA ILE A 15 16.69 -15.21 0.16
C ILE A 15 18.07 -14.73 0.60
N ALA A 16 18.22 -14.31 1.86
CA ALA A 16 19.50 -13.83 2.40
C ALA A 16 20.63 -14.86 2.29
N ILE A 17 20.32 -16.14 2.35
CA ILE A 17 21.31 -17.22 2.26
C ILE A 17 21.51 -17.74 0.83
N MET A 18 20.79 -17.19 -0.16
CA MET A 18 20.94 -17.60 -1.57
C MET A 18 22.18 -16.96 -2.21
N PRO A 19 22.85 -17.68 -3.14
CA PRO A 19 23.93 -17.09 -3.93
C PRO A 19 23.45 -15.84 -4.68
N GLN A 20 24.32 -14.82 -4.79
CA GLN A 20 24.04 -13.53 -5.45
C GLN A 20 23.06 -12.60 -4.72
N ALA A 21 22.53 -12.97 -3.56
CA ALA A 21 21.73 -12.05 -2.73
C ALA A 21 22.55 -10.82 -2.26
N ASP A 22 23.86 -10.98 -2.12
CA ASP A 22 24.81 -9.91 -1.77
C ASP A 22 24.80 -8.74 -2.76
N LEU A 23 24.54 -9.00 -4.05
CA LEU A 23 24.41 -7.94 -5.06
C LEU A 23 23.19 -7.06 -4.79
N GLY A 24 22.08 -7.68 -4.44
CA GLY A 24 20.86 -6.95 -4.07
C GLY A 24 21.03 -6.12 -2.78
N TYR A 25 21.65 -6.71 -1.75
CA TYR A 25 21.96 -5.96 -0.52
C TYR A 25 22.90 -4.80 -0.79
N LYS A 26 23.95 -4.98 -1.59
CA LYS A 26 24.85 -3.90 -2.00
C LYS A 26 24.08 -2.79 -2.73
N SER A 27 23.08 -3.11 -3.53
CA SER A 27 22.28 -2.08 -4.23
C SER A 27 21.42 -1.26 -3.28
N ILE A 28 20.86 -1.87 -2.22
CA ILE A 28 20.07 -1.16 -1.19
C ILE A 28 20.93 -0.15 -0.45
N PHE A 29 22.13 -0.55 -0.04
CA PHE A 29 23.00 0.28 0.79
C PHE A 29 23.96 1.17 -0.02
N ARG A 30 23.95 1.07 -1.34
CA ARG A 30 24.76 1.91 -2.21
C ARG A 30 24.16 3.30 -2.33
N TYR A 31 24.70 4.24 -1.56
CA TYR A 31 24.30 5.63 -1.68
C TYR A 31 24.73 6.22 -3.03
N ASN A 32 23.77 6.75 -3.78
CA ASN A 32 24.02 7.48 -5.01
C ASN A 32 23.28 8.83 -4.94
N PRO A 33 24.00 9.95 -4.73
CA PRO A 33 23.39 11.27 -4.59
C PRO A 33 22.61 11.73 -5.83
N ALA A 34 22.92 11.19 -7.01
CA ALA A 34 22.20 11.52 -8.24
C ALA A 34 20.71 11.09 -8.24
N HIS A 35 20.35 10.13 -7.38
CA HIS A 35 18.96 9.67 -7.23
C HIS A 35 18.17 10.49 -6.20
N LEU A 36 18.83 11.34 -5.40
CA LEU A 36 18.16 12.24 -4.45
C LEU A 36 17.76 13.54 -5.17
N ASN A 37 16.66 13.49 -5.88
CA ASN A 37 16.06 14.66 -6.50
C ASN A 37 14.67 14.95 -5.90
N ILE A 38 14.10 16.10 -6.23
CA ILE A 38 12.79 16.52 -5.70
C ILE A 38 11.68 15.51 -6.01
N ASN A 39 11.73 14.87 -7.18
CA ASN A 39 10.74 13.87 -7.58
C ASN A 39 10.82 12.62 -6.69
N THR A 40 12.02 12.18 -6.33
CA THR A 40 12.21 11.06 -5.40
C THR A 40 11.61 11.36 -4.02
N ILE A 41 11.80 12.60 -3.53
CA ILE A 41 11.25 13.03 -2.25
C ILE A 41 9.72 13.09 -2.32
N LEU A 42 9.16 13.66 -3.38
CA LEU A 42 7.71 13.73 -3.59
C LEU A 42 7.10 12.34 -3.72
N TYR A 43 7.77 11.43 -4.43
CA TYR A 43 7.32 10.05 -4.57
C TYR A 43 7.30 9.32 -3.22
N ALA A 44 8.40 9.41 -2.46
CA ALA A 44 8.49 8.80 -1.14
C ALA A 44 7.45 9.37 -0.15
N THR A 45 7.19 10.69 -0.23
CA THR A 45 6.15 11.34 0.56
C THR A 45 4.76 10.85 0.16
N GLY A 46 4.45 10.77 -1.12
CA GLY A 46 3.19 10.25 -1.63
C GLY A 46 2.94 8.80 -1.22
N GLU A 47 3.97 7.95 -1.31
CA GLU A 47 3.94 6.56 -0.89
C GLU A 47 3.66 6.43 0.62
N ALA A 48 4.36 7.21 1.45
CA ALA A 48 4.14 7.23 2.89
C ALA A 48 2.72 7.68 3.27
N LEU A 49 2.22 8.74 2.64
CA LEU A 49 0.85 9.22 2.86
C LEU A 49 -0.21 8.20 2.41
N PHE A 50 0.07 7.48 1.33
CA PHE A 50 -0.80 6.41 0.83
C PHE A 50 -0.80 5.21 1.78
N SER A 51 0.37 4.72 2.16
CA SER A 51 0.54 3.55 3.05
C SER A 51 -0.12 3.78 4.40
N LEU A 52 0.07 4.95 5.00
CA LEU A 52 -0.53 5.34 6.27
C LEU A 52 -2.01 5.75 6.16
N SER A 53 -2.59 5.68 4.95
CA SER A 53 -3.98 6.10 4.70
C SER A 53 -4.30 7.55 5.14
N VAL A 54 -3.30 8.43 5.19
CA VAL A 54 -3.47 9.86 5.53
C VAL A 54 -4.29 10.59 4.47
N PHE A 55 -4.34 10.01 3.28
CA PHE A 55 -5.15 10.47 2.17
C PHE A 55 -6.53 9.81 2.16
N GLY A 56 -7.57 10.64 2.10
CA GLY A 56 -8.94 10.19 1.91
C GLY A 56 -9.74 9.95 3.19
N SER A 57 -10.89 9.33 3.03
CA SER A 57 -11.89 9.14 4.08
C SER A 57 -11.58 8.00 5.06
N SER A 58 -10.60 7.15 4.77
CA SER A 58 -10.28 5.99 5.61
C SER A 58 -9.84 6.39 7.01
N MET A 59 -9.07 7.46 7.14
CA MET A 59 -8.61 7.97 8.42
C MET A 59 -9.76 8.54 9.27
N ILE A 60 -10.73 9.20 8.65
CA ILE A 60 -11.93 9.71 9.32
C ILE A 60 -12.77 8.54 9.86
N VAL A 61 -12.93 7.48 9.06
CA VAL A 61 -13.65 6.26 9.47
C VAL A 61 -12.90 5.54 10.58
N ALA A 62 -11.59 5.43 10.50
CA ALA A 62 -10.78 4.84 11.56
C ALA A 62 -10.91 5.63 12.86
N GLY A 63 -10.78 6.96 12.81
CA GLY A 63 -10.95 7.83 13.97
C GLY A 63 -12.35 7.77 14.59
N SER A 64 -13.40 7.62 13.78
CA SER A 64 -14.78 7.51 14.29
C SER A 64 -15.09 6.18 14.98
N LYS A 65 -14.22 5.19 14.86
CA LYS A 65 -14.35 3.86 15.49
C LYS A 65 -13.52 3.72 16.77
N LEU A 66 -12.73 4.75 17.12
CA LEU A 66 -11.92 4.76 18.33
C LEU A 66 -12.79 4.99 19.57
N ASP A 67 -12.48 4.24 20.62
CA ASP A 67 -13.08 4.45 21.94
C ASP A 67 -12.43 5.68 22.61
N ASP A 68 -13.18 6.37 23.48
CA ASP A 68 -12.77 7.63 24.13
C ASP A 68 -11.51 7.48 25.01
N ASP A 69 -11.18 6.26 25.45
CA ASP A 69 -10.02 5.93 26.26
C ASP A 69 -8.75 5.66 25.45
N GLN A 70 -8.85 5.57 24.13
CA GLN A 70 -7.72 5.29 23.26
C GLN A 70 -6.98 6.56 22.82
N SER A 71 -5.66 6.54 23.01
CA SER A 71 -4.80 7.62 22.53
C SER A 71 -4.57 7.54 21.02
N MET A 72 -5.12 8.49 20.26
CA MET A 72 -4.88 8.59 18.82
C MET A 72 -3.41 8.70 18.47
N VAL A 73 -2.61 9.40 19.29
CA VAL A 73 -1.17 9.56 19.06
C VAL A 73 -0.45 8.22 19.17
N ASN A 74 -0.74 7.43 20.21
CA ASN A 74 -0.10 6.13 20.40
C ASN A 74 -0.44 5.19 19.24
N LEU A 75 -1.71 5.11 18.83
CA LEU A 75 -2.14 4.28 17.72
C LEU A 75 -1.49 4.70 16.40
N SER A 76 -1.35 6.01 16.16
CA SER A 76 -0.68 6.52 14.96
C SER A 76 0.81 6.17 14.95
N VAL A 77 1.49 6.29 16.09
CA VAL A 77 2.91 5.93 16.22
C VAL A 77 3.10 4.42 16.04
N GLU A 78 2.26 3.60 16.66
CA GLU A 78 2.30 2.14 16.50
C GLU A 78 2.10 1.73 15.03
N SER A 79 1.13 2.33 14.36
CA SER A 79 0.88 2.09 12.93
C SER A 79 2.07 2.50 12.07
N LEU A 80 2.65 3.67 12.32
CA LEU A 80 3.84 4.17 11.61
C LEU A 80 5.04 3.22 11.78
N VAL A 81 5.32 2.82 13.01
CA VAL A 81 6.44 1.92 13.31
C VAL A 81 6.23 0.56 12.63
N PHE A 82 5.02 0.00 12.72
CA PHE A 82 4.69 -1.28 12.11
C PHE A 82 4.79 -1.24 10.59
N ASP A 83 4.22 -0.22 9.95
CA ASP A 83 4.29 0.00 8.50
C ASP A 83 5.75 0.12 8.01
N THR A 84 6.55 0.92 8.71
CA THR A 84 7.98 1.09 8.40
C THR A 84 8.74 -0.23 8.52
N LEU A 85 8.51 -1.01 9.59
CA LEU A 85 9.17 -2.30 9.78
C LEU A 85 8.79 -3.30 8.68
N VAL A 86 7.52 -3.39 8.31
CA VAL A 86 7.05 -4.25 7.21
C VAL A 86 7.68 -3.83 5.89
N GLY A 87 7.73 -2.54 5.60
CA GLY A 87 8.35 -2.00 4.40
C GLY A 87 9.85 -2.32 4.30
N ILE A 88 10.60 -2.17 5.41
CA ILE A 88 12.02 -2.53 5.47
C ILE A 88 12.21 -4.03 5.20
N ILE A 89 11.45 -4.89 5.88
CA ILE A 89 11.57 -6.36 5.71
C ILE A 89 11.21 -6.77 4.29
N ALA A 90 10.14 -6.20 3.73
CA ALA A 90 9.75 -6.46 2.34
C ALA A 90 10.85 -6.03 1.36
N SER A 91 11.47 -4.86 1.56
CA SER A 91 12.57 -4.38 0.72
C SER A 91 13.81 -5.27 0.83
N LEU A 92 14.18 -5.69 2.05
CA LEU A 92 15.29 -6.61 2.31
C LEU A 92 15.04 -8.03 1.75
N MET A 93 13.81 -8.39 1.45
CA MET A 93 13.44 -9.63 0.80
C MET A 93 13.40 -9.46 -0.73
N ILE A 94 12.66 -8.47 -1.22
CA ILE A 94 12.36 -8.33 -2.64
C ILE A 94 13.60 -7.94 -3.45
N ILE A 95 14.35 -6.92 -3.04
CA ILE A 95 15.47 -6.41 -3.83
C ILE A 95 16.58 -7.46 -4.01
N PRO A 96 17.04 -8.19 -2.96
CA PRO A 96 17.96 -9.30 -3.17
C PRO A 96 17.37 -10.42 -4.01
N ALA A 97 16.05 -10.71 -3.87
CA ALA A 97 15.41 -11.73 -4.68
C ALA A 97 15.43 -11.39 -6.18
N LEU A 98 15.21 -10.13 -6.55
CA LEU A 98 15.33 -9.68 -7.94
C LEU A 98 16.71 -9.96 -8.50
N SER A 99 17.77 -9.76 -7.70
CA SER A 99 19.15 -10.05 -8.09
C SER A 99 19.39 -11.55 -8.23
N VAL A 100 18.91 -12.37 -7.27
CA VAL A 100 19.05 -13.83 -7.29
C VAL A 100 18.37 -14.45 -8.50
N PHE A 101 17.13 -14.01 -8.80
CA PHE A 101 16.33 -14.58 -9.89
C PHE A 101 16.47 -13.84 -11.21
N ARG A 102 17.35 -12.82 -11.28
CA ARG A 102 17.62 -12.00 -12.47
C ARG A 102 16.35 -11.42 -13.09
N ILE A 103 15.45 -10.91 -12.22
CA ILE A 103 14.22 -10.27 -12.66
C ILE A 103 14.52 -8.79 -12.88
N GLU A 104 14.56 -8.39 -14.15
CA GLU A 104 14.77 -7.00 -14.53
C GLU A 104 13.44 -6.23 -14.57
N ASN A 105 13.50 -4.95 -14.27
CA ASN A 105 12.36 -4.00 -14.38
C ASN A 105 11.10 -4.37 -13.56
N ALA A 106 11.27 -5.07 -12.43
CA ALA A 106 10.16 -5.34 -11.54
C ALA A 106 9.89 -4.12 -10.65
N GLY A 107 8.77 -3.44 -10.87
CA GLY A 107 8.29 -2.32 -10.06
C GLY A 107 6.77 -2.34 -9.94
N GLY A 108 6.21 -1.68 -8.93
CA GLY A 108 4.77 -1.59 -8.75
C GLY A 108 4.06 -2.96 -8.71
N ALA A 109 3.00 -3.11 -9.49
CA ALA A 109 2.20 -4.34 -9.53
C ALA A 109 3.00 -5.57 -10.00
N SER A 110 4.04 -5.40 -10.82
CA SER A 110 4.87 -6.52 -11.29
C SER A 110 5.63 -7.21 -10.16
N LEU A 111 5.93 -6.54 -9.06
CA LEU A 111 6.48 -7.17 -7.87
C LEU A 111 5.55 -8.23 -7.29
N LEU A 112 4.25 -7.93 -7.24
CA LEU A 112 3.25 -8.82 -6.66
C LEU A 112 2.90 -10.00 -7.60
N PHE A 113 2.79 -9.73 -8.91
CA PHE A 113 2.25 -10.70 -9.85
C PHE A 113 3.32 -11.44 -10.67
N VAL A 114 4.56 -10.96 -10.73
CA VAL A 114 5.66 -11.58 -11.47
C VAL A 114 6.80 -12.00 -10.54
N ALA A 115 7.32 -11.07 -9.74
CA ALA A 115 8.48 -11.35 -8.89
C ALA A 115 8.15 -12.34 -7.76
N LEU A 116 7.09 -12.10 -7.00
CA LEU A 116 6.71 -12.98 -5.87
C LEU A 116 6.36 -14.40 -6.30
N PRO A 117 5.57 -14.67 -7.36
CA PRO A 117 5.38 -16.04 -7.87
C PRO A 117 6.68 -16.72 -8.23
N THR A 118 7.61 -16.01 -8.86
CA THR A 118 8.95 -16.55 -9.18
C THR A 118 9.73 -16.90 -7.91
N ILE A 119 9.70 -16.05 -6.89
CA ILE A 119 10.33 -16.33 -5.59
C ILE A 119 9.71 -17.58 -4.96
N PHE A 120 8.39 -17.65 -4.87
CA PHE A 120 7.69 -18.80 -4.30
C PHE A 120 7.99 -20.10 -5.03
N SER A 121 8.10 -20.08 -6.38
CA SER A 121 8.41 -21.30 -7.16
C SER A 121 9.79 -21.87 -6.88
N ASN A 122 10.71 -21.07 -6.36
CA ASN A 122 12.10 -21.43 -6.08
C ASN A 122 12.42 -21.68 -4.59
N VAL A 123 11.41 -21.65 -3.73
CA VAL A 123 11.58 -21.87 -2.28
C VAL A 123 10.91 -23.18 -1.87
N ILE A 124 11.54 -23.92 -0.92
CA ILE A 124 10.97 -25.14 -0.34
C ILE A 124 9.63 -24.79 0.34
N PHE A 125 8.59 -25.59 0.06
CA PHE A 125 7.20 -25.33 0.46
C PHE A 125 6.60 -24.02 -0.12
N GLY A 126 7.21 -23.44 -1.17
CA GLY A 126 6.80 -22.16 -1.74
C GLY A 126 5.33 -22.12 -2.19
N ARG A 127 4.76 -23.24 -2.69
CA ARG A 127 3.33 -23.30 -3.03
C ARG A 127 2.43 -23.06 -1.83
N VAL A 128 2.76 -23.65 -0.70
CA VAL A 128 1.99 -23.48 0.54
C VAL A 128 2.12 -22.05 1.04
N LEU A 129 3.35 -21.52 1.07
CA LEU A 129 3.61 -20.13 1.45
C LEU A 129 2.88 -19.15 0.52
N ALA A 130 2.86 -19.40 -0.79
CA ALA A 130 2.14 -18.59 -1.76
C ALA A 130 0.64 -18.57 -1.49
N ILE A 131 0.02 -19.72 -1.22
CA ILE A 131 -1.42 -19.79 -0.91
C ILE A 131 -1.73 -18.92 0.31
N PHE A 132 -1.02 -19.08 1.41
CA PHE A 132 -1.25 -18.28 2.62
C PHE A 132 -0.95 -16.78 2.40
N PHE A 133 0.09 -16.46 1.63
CA PHE A 133 0.45 -15.10 1.30
C PHE A 133 -0.66 -14.42 0.49
N TYR A 134 -1.04 -14.97 -0.65
CA TYR A 134 -2.07 -14.38 -1.51
C TYR A 134 -3.44 -14.36 -0.86
N PHE A 135 -3.78 -15.37 -0.05
CA PHE A 135 -4.97 -15.35 0.76
C PHE A 135 -4.97 -14.18 1.75
N SER A 136 -3.86 -13.94 2.43
CA SER A 136 -3.70 -12.80 3.34
C SER A 136 -3.81 -11.46 2.60
N VAL A 137 -3.22 -11.35 1.39
CA VAL A 137 -3.30 -10.15 0.54
C VAL A 137 -4.74 -9.88 0.10
N VAL A 138 -5.48 -10.91 -0.32
CA VAL A 138 -6.90 -10.77 -0.72
C VAL A 138 -7.74 -10.29 0.46
N PHE A 139 -7.57 -10.89 1.65
CA PHE A 139 -8.30 -10.44 2.83
C PHE A 139 -7.96 -9.01 3.23
N ALA A 140 -6.68 -8.64 3.22
CA ALA A 140 -6.26 -7.27 3.47
C ALA A 140 -6.87 -6.28 2.45
N GLY A 141 -6.88 -6.66 1.18
CA GLY A 141 -7.50 -5.88 0.11
C GLY A 141 -9.01 -5.69 0.30
N ILE A 142 -9.73 -6.74 0.69
CA ILE A 142 -11.17 -6.66 0.97
C ILE A 142 -11.43 -5.69 2.14
N ILE A 143 -10.66 -5.78 3.23
CA ILE A 143 -10.80 -4.89 4.38
C ILE A 143 -10.55 -3.43 3.96
N ALA A 144 -9.46 -3.18 3.23
CA ALA A 144 -9.13 -1.84 2.74
C ALA A 144 -10.24 -1.27 1.84
N LEU A 145 -10.78 -2.08 0.92
CA LEU A 145 -11.91 -1.68 0.07
C LEU A 145 -13.15 -1.34 0.90
N VAL A 146 -13.49 -2.15 1.90
CA VAL A 146 -14.64 -1.88 2.79
C VAL A 146 -14.47 -0.55 3.53
N ASP A 147 -13.28 -0.26 4.04
CA ASP A 147 -13.02 0.99 4.74
C ASP A 147 -13.07 2.20 3.79
N MET A 148 -12.53 2.09 2.58
CA MET A 148 -12.65 3.12 1.55
C MET A 148 -14.11 3.39 1.16
N PHE A 149 -14.90 2.34 0.94
CA PHE A 149 -16.32 2.47 0.63
C PHE A 149 -17.12 3.09 1.78
N ASN A 150 -16.83 2.72 3.02
CA ASN A 150 -17.48 3.30 4.19
C ASN A 150 -17.22 4.81 4.31
N GLY A 151 -15.99 5.25 4.02
CA GLY A 151 -15.66 6.67 4.00
C GLY A 151 -16.40 7.45 2.93
N MET A 152 -16.46 6.93 1.71
CA MET A 152 -17.22 7.54 0.61
C MET A 152 -18.72 7.57 0.91
N LEU A 153 -19.27 6.48 1.47
CA LEU A 153 -20.67 6.38 1.86
C LEU A 153 -21.05 7.43 2.90
N GLY A 154 -20.24 7.63 3.93
CA GLY A 154 -20.49 8.63 4.96
C GLY A 154 -20.70 10.02 4.35
N SER A 155 -19.79 10.42 3.45
CA SER A 155 -19.86 11.72 2.77
C SER A 155 -21.06 11.86 1.83
N LEU A 156 -21.39 10.80 1.08
CA LEU A 156 -22.47 10.84 0.08
C LEU A 156 -23.88 10.72 0.70
N ILE A 157 -24.05 9.97 1.78
CA ILE A 157 -25.34 9.82 2.46
C ILE A 157 -25.75 11.13 3.13
N ILE A 158 -24.83 11.85 3.72
CA ILE A 158 -25.13 13.17 4.32
C ILE A 158 -25.64 14.13 3.25
N LYS A 159 -25.12 14.05 2.03
CA LYS A 159 -25.48 14.96 0.93
C LYS A 159 -26.72 14.52 0.14
N SER A 160 -26.98 13.21 0.04
CA SER A 160 -28.07 12.67 -0.78
C SER A 160 -29.18 12.04 0.07
N ARG A 161 -30.21 12.82 0.38
CA ARG A 161 -31.40 12.33 1.08
C ARG A 161 -32.29 11.40 0.25
N ARG A 162 -32.04 11.22 -1.06
CA ARG A 162 -32.91 10.51 -2.02
C ARG A 162 -32.47 9.10 -2.36
N LEU A 163 -31.19 8.76 -2.18
CA LEU A 163 -30.67 7.45 -2.59
C LEU A 163 -30.49 6.52 -1.38
N SER A 164 -30.88 5.26 -1.54
CA SER A 164 -30.63 4.24 -0.51
C SER A 164 -29.12 3.89 -0.45
N LYS A 165 -28.65 3.45 0.71
CA LYS A 165 -27.25 2.99 0.89
C LYS A 165 -26.86 1.94 -0.16
N LYS A 166 -27.77 1.01 -0.47
CA LYS A 166 -27.53 -0.06 -1.48
C LYS A 166 -27.35 0.50 -2.88
N ALA A 167 -28.14 1.51 -3.26
CA ALA A 167 -28.03 2.15 -4.57
C ALA A 167 -26.70 2.91 -4.71
N ILE A 168 -26.28 3.62 -3.67
CA ILE A 168 -24.98 4.34 -3.67
C ILE A 168 -23.84 3.34 -3.80
N LEU A 169 -23.83 2.24 -3.05
CA LEU A 169 -22.80 1.19 -3.14
C LEU A 169 -22.75 0.58 -4.54
N LEU A 170 -23.91 0.30 -5.14
CA LEU A 170 -23.97 -0.30 -6.47
C LEU A 170 -23.44 0.67 -7.53
N ILE A 171 -23.81 1.95 -7.45
CA ILE A 171 -23.34 2.99 -8.38
C ILE A 171 -21.81 3.17 -8.24
N LEU A 172 -21.29 3.29 -7.01
CA LEU A 172 -19.85 3.41 -6.76
C LEU A 172 -19.10 2.17 -7.23
N GLY A 173 -19.60 0.97 -6.91
CA GLY A 173 -18.99 -0.27 -7.35
C GLY A 173 -18.93 -0.40 -8.87
N LEU A 174 -20.01 -0.06 -9.56
CA LEU A 174 -20.04 -0.05 -11.02
C LEU A 174 -19.11 1.01 -11.62
N ALA A 175 -19.05 2.20 -11.03
CA ALA A 175 -18.16 3.27 -11.50
C ALA A 175 -16.68 2.84 -11.36
N ILE A 176 -16.29 2.29 -10.21
CA ILE A 176 -14.92 1.80 -9.97
C ILE A 176 -14.61 0.62 -10.90
N PHE A 177 -15.55 -0.30 -11.10
CA PHE A 177 -15.39 -1.42 -12.03
C PHE A 177 -15.17 -0.93 -13.46
N MET A 178 -15.98 0.02 -13.94
CA MET A 178 -15.84 0.60 -15.28
C MET A 178 -14.52 1.35 -15.46
N LEU A 179 -14.05 2.08 -14.43
CA LEU A 179 -12.74 2.70 -14.45
C LEU A 179 -11.62 1.66 -14.48
N GLY A 180 -11.78 0.56 -13.72
CA GLY A 180 -10.82 -0.54 -13.69
C GLY A 180 -10.68 -1.29 -15.01
N LEU A 181 -11.72 -1.35 -15.83
CA LEU A 181 -11.65 -1.98 -17.16
C LEU A 181 -10.68 -1.30 -18.12
N ASN A 182 -10.33 -0.03 -17.86
CA ASN A 182 -9.33 0.69 -18.67
C ASN A 182 -7.88 0.42 -18.20
N LEU A 183 -7.70 -0.34 -17.13
CA LEU A 183 -6.38 -0.72 -16.60
C LEU A 183 -6.01 -2.11 -17.11
N GLU A 184 -5.88 -2.27 -18.42
CA GLU A 184 -5.69 -3.57 -19.07
C GLU A 184 -4.28 -4.13 -18.86
N THR A 185 -3.28 -3.25 -18.66
CA THR A 185 -1.89 -3.64 -18.51
C THR A 185 -1.31 -3.24 -17.15
N ILE A 186 -0.23 -3.94 -16.74
CA ILE A 186 0.54 -3.59 -15.52
C ILE A 186 1.18 -2.22 -15.70
N ASP A 187 1.57 -1.85 -16.92
CA ASP A 187 2.20 -0.57 -17.22
C ASP A 187 1.20 0.58 -17.06
N ASP A 188 -0.03 0.43 -17.56
CA ASP A 188 -1.10 1.42 -17.36
C ASP A 188 -1.41 1.61 -15.89
N PHE A 189 -1.57 0.51 -15.14
CA PHE A 189 -1.79 0.58 -13.70
C PHE A 189 -0.64 1.32 -12.99
N THR A 190 0.60 1.01 -13.32
CA THR A 190 1.78 1.65 -12.74
C THR A 190 1.82 3.15 -13.08
N HIS A 191 1.49 3.52 -14.31
CA HIS A 191 1.44 4.92 -14.73
C HIS A 191 0.40 5.73 -13.92
N TYR A 192 -0.82 5.21 -13.78
CA TYR A 192 -1.86 5.88 -12.98
C TYR A 192 -1.49 5.96 -11.50
N MET A 193 -0.90 4.90 -10.93
CA MET A 193 -0.41 4.92 -9.55
C MET A 193 0.65 6.00 -9.36
N ASN A 194 1.57 6.16 -10.29
CA ASN A 194 2.60 7.19 -10.24
C ASN A 194 2.01 8.60 -10.23
N ILE A 195 1.01 8.86 -11.07
CA ILE A 195 0.30 10.15 -11.07
C ILE A 195 -0.38 10.40 -9.73
N MET A 196 -1.03 9.38 -9.17
CA MET A 196 -1.70 9.50 -7.87
C MET A 196 -0.72 9.81 -6.75
N LEU A 197 0.40 9.07 -6.67
CA LEU A 197 1.42 9.24 -5.62
C LEU A 197 2.14 10.59 -5.71
N LEU A 198 2.47 11.04 -6.92
CA LEU A 198 3.21 12.29 -7.11
C LEU A 198 2.37 13.55 -6.95
N HIS A 199 1.10 13.51 -7.33
CA HIS A 199 0.30 14.73 -7.45
C HIS A 199 -0.95 14.70 -6.58
N ILE A 200 -1.79 13.68 -6.72
CA ILE A 200 -3.14 13.69 -6.12
C ILE A 200 -3.06 13.52 -4.60
N ILE A 201 -2.28 12.57 -4.14
CA ILE A 201 -2.20 12.24 -2.70
C ILE A 201 -1.57 13.36 -1.88
N PRO A 202 -0.39 13.94 -2.24
CA PRO A 202 0.19 15.04 -1.49
C PRO A 202 -0.69 16.29 -1.48
N ILE A 203 -1.35 16.61 -2.59
CA ILE A 203 -2.27 17.76 -2.67
C ILE A 203 -3.48 17.50 -1.78
N GLY A 204 -4.11 16.32 -1.86
CA GLY A 204 -5.26 15.95 -1.07
C GLY A 204 -4.98 15.96 0.44
N ALA A 205 -3.83 15.41 0.85
CA ALA A 205 -3.38 15.42 2.24
C ALA A 205 -3.14 16.86 2.75
N SER A 206 -2.52 17.71 1.93
CA SER A 206 -2.27 19.12 2.27
C SER A 206 -3.57 19.89 2.44
N ILE A 207 -4.54 19.72 1.52
CA ILE A 207 -5.87 20.36 1.63
C ILE A 207 -6.60 19.85 2.87
N GLY A 208 -6.55 18.55 3.16
CA GLY A 208 -7.15 17.97 4.35
C GLY A 208 -6.57 18.55 5.64
N ALA A 209 -5.26 18.66 5.74
CA ALA A 209 -4.57 19.25 6.88
C ALA A 209 -4.94 20.73 7.05
N ILE A 210 -4.91 21.53 5.98
CA ILE A 210 -5.30 22.95 6.02
C ILE A 210 -6.75 23.09 6.48
N THR A 211 -7.66 22.28 5.93
CA THR A 211 -9.08 22.32 6.31
C THR A 211 -9.27 22.01 7.77
N TRP A 212 -8.58 21.01 8.31
CA TRP A 212 -8.66 20.65 9.71
C TRP A 212 -8.16 21.78 10.62
N PHE A 213 -6.92 22.23 10.42
CA PHE A 213 -6.28 23.20 11.33
C PHE A 213 -6.83 24.62 11.23
N TYR A 214 -7.32 25.06 10.07
CA TYR A 214 -7.73 26.46 9.87
C TYR A 214 -9.24 26.65 9.77
N ILE A 215 -10.02 25.63 9.46
CA ILE A 215 -11.46 25.75 9.24
C ILE A 215 -12.27 25.06 10.33
N LEU A 216 -11.86 23.87 10.78
CA LEU A 216 -12.64 23.05 11.71
C LEU A 216 -12.22 23.22 13.18
N ASP A 217 -10.98 23.66 13.43
CA ASP A 217 -10.45 23.89 14.79
C ASP A 217 -10.84 25.27 15.35
N LYS A 218 -11.90 25.89 14.84
CA LYS A 218 -12.54 27.11 15.33
C LYS A 218 -13.91 26.77 15.91
#